data_28f8c169605e455db019eb0f28ad6471
#
_entry.id   28f8c169605e455db019eb0f28ad6471
#
_cell.length_a   1.000
_cell.length_b   1.000
_cell.length_c   1.000
_cell.angle_alpha   90.00
_cell.angle_beta   90.00
_cell.angle_gamma   90.00
#
_symmetry.space_group_name_H-M   'P 1'
#
loop_
_entity.id
_entity.type
_entity.pdbx_description
1 polymer ?
#
loop_
_entity_poly.entity_id
_entity_poly.type
_entity_poly.pdbx_seq_one_letter_code
_entity_poly.pdbx_strand_id
1 'polypeptide(L)'
;MKYTSFSVRSLTLIAMLGALSAVLMVLEIPLPFAPAYMKFDISDLPALFAGFFLGPVIGSLTAVINIVPQLLLHGTETAFVGEFMNLLCSLAFMLPAALCYQYRHTKSGAFLAVLLGTLLASIFAILANLYVALPMYVRLYGIPMETILAMAQAVNPLVHDMTSFLLFCILPFNLVKYSI
;
A
#
# COMPACT_ATOMS: atom_id res chain seq x y z
N MET A 1 -7.68 -26.26 7.70
CA MET A 1 -6.88 -25.40 6.76
C MET A 1 -6.33 -26.31 5.67
N LYS A 2 -6.88 -26.26 4.43
CA LYS A 2 -6.21 -26.87 3.30
C LYS A 2 -5.05 -25.94 2.95
N TYR A 3 -3.83 -26.36 3.22
CA TYR A 3 -2.63 -25.71 2.71
C TYR A 3 -2.79 -25.64 1.19
N THR A 4 -2.79 -24.45 0.64
CA THR A 4 -2.89 -24.22 -0.79
C THR A 4 -1.67 -24.85 -1.45
N SER A 5 -1.85 -26.05 -2.02
CA SER A 5 -0.87 -26.57 -2.94
C SER A 5 -0.76 -25.58 -4.10
N PHE A 6 0.47 -25.16 -4.44
CA PHE A 6 0.73 -24.34 -5.62
C PHE A 6 0.32 -25.13 -6.86
N SER A 7 -0.93 -25.01 -7.22
CA SER A 7 -1.44 -25.61 -8.44
C SER A 7 -1.21 -24.66 -9.62
N VAL A 8 -1.14 -25.21 -10.82
CA VAL A 8 -1.06 -24.42 -12.06
C VAL A 8 -2.18 -23.37 -12.09
N ARG A 9 -3.37 -23.73 -11.62
CA ARG A 9 -4.51 -22.81 -11.51
C ARG A 9 -4.22 -21.62 -10.60
N SER A 10 -3.60 -21.85 -9.45
CA SER A 10 -3.23 -20.75 -8.53
C SER A 10 -2.20 -19.83 -9.15
N LEU A 11 -1.18 -20.39 -9.82
CA LEU A 11 -0.15 -19.60 -10.51
C LEU A 11 -0.75 -18.75 -11.64
N THR A 12 -1.67 -19.31 -12.43
CA THR A 12 -2.37 -18.58 -13.49
C THR A 12 -3.18 -17.42 -12.92
N LEU A 13 -3.91 -17.65 -11.81
CA LEU A 13 -4.69 -16.60 -11.15
C LEU A 13 -3.79 -15.49 -10.58
N ILE A 14 -2.67 -15.84 -9.97
CA ILE A 14 -1.68 -14.84 -9.49
C ILE A 14 -1.16 -14.00 -10.65
N ALA A 15 -0.80 -14.63 -11.77
CA ALA A 15 -0.31 -13.92 -12.95
C ALA A 15 -1.38 -13.00 -13.55
N MET A 16 -2.62 -13.45 -13.64
CA MET A 16 -3.75 -12.64 -14.15
C MET A 16 -4.05 -11.45 -13.20
N LEU A 17 -4.08 -11.69 -11.89
CA LEU A 17 -4.32 -10.64 -10.92
C LEU A 17 -3.15 -9.64 -10.85
N GLY A 18 -1.91 -10.12 -11.02
CA GLY A 18 -0.73 -9.27 -11.13
C GLY A 18 -0.78 -8.39 -12.40
N ALA A 19 -1.19 -8.97 -13.55
CA ALA A 19 -1.39 -8.19 -14.77
C ALA A 19 -2.51 -7.14 -14.63
N LEU A 20 -3.62 -7.50 -13.98
CA LEU A 20 -4.70 -6.56 -13.66
C LEU A 20 -4.21 -5.43 -12.76
N SER A 21 -3.40 -5.75 -11.76
CA SER A 21 -2.78 -4.77 -10.86
C SER A 21 -1.92 -3.77 -11.62
N ALA A 22 -1.13 -4.25 -12.59
CA ALA A 22 -0.31 -3.40 -13.45
C ALA A 22 -1.16 -2.40 -14.26
N VAL A 23 -2.30 -2.85 -14.79
CA VAL A 23 -3.23 -1.97 -15.52
C VAL A 23 -3.86 -0.93 -14.59
N LEU A 24 -4.29 -1.34 -13.40
CA LEU A 24 -4.89 -0.43 -12.41
C LEU A 24 -3.90 0.61 -11.88
N MET A 25 -2.63 0.27 -11.85
CA MET A 25 -1.56 1.17 -11.41
C MET A 25 -1.33 2.34 -12.38
N VAL A 26 -1.56 2.15 -13.68
CA VAL A 26 -1.47 3.24 -14.66
C VAL A 26 -2.47 4.37 -14.35
N LEU A 27 -3.53 4.05 -13.61
CA LEU A 27 -4.56 5.00 -13.17
C LEU A 27 -4.21 5.73 -11.87
N GLU A 28 -2.93 5.98 -11.61
CA GLU A 28 -2.50 6.71 -10.42
C GLU A 28 -2.86 8.20 -10.47
N ILE A 29 -3.34 8.72 -9.34
CA ILE A 29 -3.82 10.10 -9.21
C ILE A 29 -3.14 10.75 -7.99
N PRO A 30 -2.49 11.91 -8.14
CA PRO A 30 -2.00 12.68 -7.01
C PRO A 30 -3.17 13.25 -6.20
N LEU A 31 -3.12 13.10 -4.87
CA LEU A 31 -4.14 13.66 -3.99
C LEU A 31 -3.77 15.11 -3.58
N PRO A 32 -4.75 16.03 -3.52
CA PRO A 32 -4.48 17.46 -3.33
C PRO A 32 -3.96 17.83 -1.93
N PHE A 33 -4.01 16.92 -0.97
CA PHE A 33 -3.56 17.14 0.40
C PHE A 33 -2.27 16.37 0.73
N ALA A 34 -1.73 15.62 -0.22
CA ALA A 34 -0.53 14.82 -0.04
C ALA A 34 0.57 15.27 -1.02
N PRO A 35 1.86 15.16 -0.65
CA PRO A 35 2.96 15.46 -1.56
C PRO A 35 2.87 14.70 -2.88
N ALA A 36 3.37 15.29 -3.99
CA ALA A 36 3.22 14.76 -5.34
C ALA A 36 3.82 13.36 -5.56
N TYR A 37 4.78 12.93 -4.73
CA TYR A 37 5.33 11.58 -4.77
C TYR A 37 4.42 10.53 -4.13
N MET A 38 3.37 10.95 -3.41
CA MET A 38 2.35 10.07 -2.83
C MET A 38 1.17 9.97 -3.80
N LYS A 39 1.24 9.03 -4.71
CA LYS A 39 0.19 8.82 -5.72
C LYS A 39 -0.80 7.78 -5.23
N PHE A 40 -2.08 8.09 -5.38
CA PHE A 40 -3.18 7.18 -5.09
C PHE A 40 -3.42 6.27 -6.28
N ASP A 41 -3.50 4.98 -6.04
CA ASP A 41 -3.85 3.95 -7.01
C ASP A 41 -4.71 2.86 -6.37
N ILE A 42 -5.35 2.05 -7.18
CA ILE A 42 -6.20 0.92 -6.74
C ILE A 42 -5.57 -0.44 -7.08
N SER A 43 -4.27 -0.47 -7.33
CA SER A 43 -3.53 -1.68 -7.73
C SER A 43 -3.44 -2.75 -6.64
N ASP A 44 -3.75 -2.40 -5.38
CA ASP A 44 -3.80 -3.34 -4.25
C ASP A 44 -5.06 -4.21 -4.23
N LEU A 45 -6.14 -3.82 -4.96
CA LEU A 45 -7.39 -4.58 -5.00
C LEU A 45 -7.22 -6.01 -5.51
N PRO A 46 -6.48 -6.31 -6.59
CA PRO A 46 -6.25 -7.68 -7.02
C PRO A 46 -5.55 -8.54 -5.98
N ALA A 47 -4.61 -7.99 -5.19
CA ALA A 47 -3.96 -8.70 -4.10
C ALA A 47 -4.94 -9.01 -2.96
N LEU A 48 -5.83 -8.06 -2.62
CA LEU A 48 -6.90 -8.27 -1.65
C LEU A 48 -7.87 -9.37 -2.10
N PHE A 49 -8.30 -9.36 -3.36
CA PHE A 49 -9.15 -10.42 -3.91
C PHE A 49 -8.45 -11.77 -3.89
N ALA A 50 -7.16 -11.84 -4.26
CA ALA A 50 -6.38 -13.06 -4.13
C ALA A 50 -6.36 -13.55 -2.67
N GLY A 51 -6.18 -12.64 -1.71
CA GLY A 51 -6.21 -12.94 -0.28
C GLY A 51 -7.56 -13.48 0.19
N PHE A 52 -8.67 -12.93 -0.29
CA PHE A 52 -10.02 -13.35 0.08
C PHE A 52 -10.40 -14.70 -0.53
N PHE A 53 -10.11 -14.91 -1.82
CA PHE A 53 -10.56 -16.11 -2.54
C PHE A 53 -9.59 -17.28 -2.46
N LEU A 54 -8.29 -17.01 -2.43
CA LEU A 54 -7.23 -18.01 -2.51
C LEU A 54 -6.43 -18.15 -1.20
N GLY A 55 -6.63 -17.21 -0.29
CA GLY A 55 -6.01 -17.20 1.03
C GLY A 55 -4.84 -16.20 1.15
N PRO A 56 -4.44 -15.89 2.40
CA PRO A 56 -3.49 -14.81 2.68
C PRO A 56 -2.10 -15.04 2.06
N VAL A 57 -1.65 -16.28 1.93
CA VAL A 57 -0.36 -16.59 1.29
C VAL A 57 -0.36 -16.21 -0.19
N ILE A 58 -1.42 -16.56 -0.92
CA ILE A 58 -1.53 -16.23 -2.34
C ILE A 58 -1.74 -14.73 -2.53
N GLY A 59 -2.53 -14.09 -1.68
CA GLY A 59 -2.67 -12.64 -1.66
C GLY A 59 -1.34 -11.92 -1.44
N SER A 60 -0.52 -12.39 -0.48
CA SER A 60 0.83 -11.85 -0.23
C SER A 60 1.74 -12.00 -1.45
N LEU A 61 1.73 -13.15 -2.10
CA LEU A 61 2.51 -13.36 -3.33
C LEU A 61 2.04 -12.44 -4.46
N THR A 62 0.73 -12.22 -4.60
CA THR A 62 0.19 -11.27 -5.56
C THR A 62 0.66 -9.86 -5.27
N ALA A 63 0.64 -9.41 -4.00
CA ALA A 63 1.15 -8.12 -3.59
C ALA A 63 2.65 -7.94 -3.89
N VAL A 64 3.46 -8.98 -3.66
CA VAL A 64 4.89 -8.96 -4.01
C VAL A 64 5.09 -8.87 -5.54
N ILE A 65 4.32 -9.62 -6.31
CA ILE A 65 4.42 -9.63 -7.77
C ILE A 65 3.98 -8.27 -8.36
N ASN A 66 3.08 -7.54 -7.71
CA ASN A 66 2.63 -6.21 -8.14
C ASN A 66 3.77 -5.18 -8.23
N ILE A 67 4.88 -5.38 -7.51
CA ILE A 67 6.05 -4.50 -7.60
C ILE A 67 6.73 -4.60 -8.97
N VAL A 68 6.73 -5.78 -9.58
CA VAL A 68 7.42 -6.02 -10.84
C VAL A 68 6.89 -5.13 -11.97
N PRO A 69 5.57 -5.08 -12.24
CA PRO A 69 5.01 -4.14 -13.20
C PRO A 69 5.27 -2.67 -12.83
N GLN A 70 5.24 -2.33 -11.55
CA GLN A 70 5.54 -0.98 -11.06
C GLN A 70 6.94 -0.55 -11.52
N LEU A 71 7.93 -1.36 -11.23
CA LEU A 71 9.32 -1.09 -11.59
C LEU A 71 9.55 -1.07 -13.11
N LEU A 72 8.84 -1.90 -13.86
CA LEU A 72 8.99 -1.97 -15.32
C LEU A 72 8.32 -0.80 -16.04
N LEU A 73 7.18 -0.30 -15.55
CA LEU A 73 6.39 0.74 -16.21
C LEU A 73 6.82 2.15 -15.80
N HIS A 74 7.07 2.37 -14.52
CA HIS A 74 7.38 3.70 -13.97
C HIS A 74 8.85 3.87 -13.56
N GLY A 75 9.61 2.78 -13.51
CA GLY A 75 10.95 2.80 -12.91
C GLY A 75 10.88 3.10 -11.42
N THR A 76 11.95 3.68 -10.88
CA THR A 76 11.96 4.16 -9.50
C THR A 76 12.25 5.65 -9.46
N GLU A 77 11.30 6.43 -8.94
CA GLU A 77 11.47 7.86 -8.65
C GLU A 77 12.07 8.09 -7.25
N THR A 78 12.08 7.04 -6.42
CA THR A 78 12.38 7.11 -4.99
C THR A 78 13.49 6.14 -4.55
N ALA A 79 14.41 5.76 -5.46
CA ALA A 79 15.47 4.76 -5.24
C ALA A 79 14.97 3.52 -4.45
N PHE A 80 13.83 2.97 -4.86
CA PHE A 80 13.16 1.81 -4.28
C PHE A 80 12.55 2.02 -2.88
N VAL A 81 12.67 3.20 -2.26
CA VAL A 81 12.09 3.46 -0.92
C VAL A 81 10.56 3.49 -1.01
N GLY A 82 10.02 4.20 -1.99
CA GLY A 82 8.56 4.30 -2.20
C GLY A 82 7.92 2.95 -2.51
N GLU A 83 8.53 2.19 -3.42
CA GLU A 83 8.06 0.86 -3.83
C GLU A 83 8.12 -0.13 -2.66
N PHE A 84 9.19 -0.10 -1.87
CA PHE A 84 9.32 -0.91 -0.67
C PHE A 84 8.26 -0.55 0.38
N MET A 85 8.03 0.74 0.60
CA MET A 85 6.99 1.24 1.49
C MET A 85 5.59 0.84 1.02
N ASN A 86 5.32 0.96 -0.29
CA ASN A 86 4.06 0.53 -0.87
C ASN A 86 3.80 -0.96 -0.64
N LEU A 87 4.81 -1.82 -0.84
CA LEU A 87 4.72 -3.25 -0.53
C LEU A 87 4.40 -3.49 0.94
N LEU A 88 5.14 -2.87 1.85
CA LEU A 88 4.95 -3.07 3.29
C LEU A 88 3.53 -2.66 3.72
N CYS A 89 3.05 -1.51 3.24
CA CYS A 89 1.70 -1.03 3.54
C CYS A 89 0.62 -1.91 2.90
N SER A 90 0.82 -2.37 1.65
CA SER A 90 -0.07 -3.32 0.97
C SER A 90 -0.18 -4.64 1.76
N LEU A 91 0.93 -5.19 2.23
CA LEU A 91 0.92 -6.39 3.08
C LEU A 91 0.24 -6.13 4.44
N ALA A 92 0.50 -4.97 5.06
CA ALA A 92 -0.14 -4.57 6.32
C ALA A 92 -1.66 -4.37 6.18
N PHE A 93 -2.15 -4.03 4.98
CA PHE A 93 -3.56 -3.98 4.63
C PHE A 93 -4.13 -5.37 4.37
N MET A 94 -3.55 -6.06 3.39
CA MET A 94 -4.12 -7.29 2.82
C MET A 94 -4.09 -8.46 3.79
N LEU A 95 -2.98 -8.65 4.56
CA LEU A 95 -2.85 -9.80 5.46
C LEU A 95 -3.93 -9.83 6.56
N PRO A 96 -4.13 -8.77 7.37
CA PRO A 96 -5.18 -8.79 8.38
C PRO A 96 -6.58 -8.84 7.76
N ALA A 97 -6.80 -8.19 6.61
CA ALA A 97 -8.07 -8.27 5.90
C ALA A 97 -8.35 -9.70 5.44
N ALA A 98 -7.41 -10.38 4.79
CA ALA A 98 -7.58 -11.75 4.33
C ALA A 98 -7.79 -12.74 5.50
N LEU A 99 -7.02 -12.59 6.58
CA LEU A 99 -7.18 -13.39 7.79
C LEU A 99 -8.56 -13.19 8.44
N CYS A 100 -9.00 -11.94 8.59
CA CYS A 100 -10.32 -11.62 9.14
C CYS A 100 -11.44 -12.23 8.27
N TYR A 101 -11.34 -12.11 6.95
CA TYR A 101 -12.33 -12.65 6.03
C TYR A 101 -12.41 -14.18 6.06
N GLN A 102 -11.29 -14.88 6.32
CA GLN A 102 -11.29 -16.34 6.48
C GLN A 102 -12.16 -16.83 7.65
N TYR A 103 -12.38 -16.01 8.68
CA TYR A 103 -13.26 -16.35 9.79
C TYR A 103 -14.74 -16.07 9.50
N ARG A 104 -15.04 -15.13 8.59
CA ARG A 104 -16.41 -14.73 8.26
C ARG A 104 -16.57 -14.49 6.76
N HIS A 105 -16.88 -15.54 6.01
CA HIS A 105 -17.15 -15.49 4.56
C HIS A 105 -18.54 -14.90 4.25
N THR A 106 -18.80 -13.68 4.72
CA THR A 106 -20.05 -12.94 4.47
C THR A 106 -19.75 -11.54 3.94
N LYS A 107 -20.75 -10.87 3.35
CA LYS A 107 -20.60 -9.48 2.90
C LYS A 107 -20.19 -8.55 4.06
N SER A 108 -20.84 -8.69 5.23
CA SER A 108 -20.47 -7.93 6.43
C SER A 108 -19.08 -8.31 6.94
N GLY A 109 -18.68 -9.58 6.81
CA GLY A 109 -17.32 -10.04 7.12
C GLY A 109 -16.27 -9.40 6.22
N ALA A 110 -16.54 -9.28 4.92
CA ALA A 110 -15.66 -8.60 3.97
C ALA A 110 -15.51 -7.11 4.32
N PHE A 111 -16.61 -6.43 4.63
CA PHE A 111 -16.56 -5.02 5.04
C PHE A 111 -15.73 -4.81 6.32
N LEU A 112 -15.95 -5.65 7.33
CA LEU A 112 -15.16 -5.60 8.57
C LEU A 112 -13.68 -5.93 8.34
N ALA A 113 -13.40 -6.87 7.43
CA ALA A 113 -12.04 -7.24 7.06
C ALA A 113 -11.29 -6.06 6.40
N VAL A 114 -11.93 -5.40 5.44
CA VAL A 114 -11.37 -4.19 4.79
C VAL A 114 -11.19 -3.07 5.80
N LEU A 115 -12.17 -2.79 6.64
CA LEU A 115 -12.08 -1.76 7.67
C LEU A 115 -10.91 -2.01 8.63
N LEU A 116 -10.77 -3.24 9.12
CA LEU A 116 -9.66 -3.63 10.00
C LEU A 116 -8.32 -3.51 9.29
N GLY A 117 -8.23 -3.99 8.04
CA GLY A 117 -7.03 -3.88 7.21
C GLY A 117 -6.64 -2.42 7.00
N THR A 118 -7.59 -1.55 6.64
CA THR A 118 -7.37 -0.11 6.44
C THR A 118 -6.83 0.56 7.70
N LEU A 119 -7.42 0.30 8.86
CA LEU A 119 -6.96 0.88 10.13
C LEU A 119 -5.55 0.42 10.47
N LEU A 120 -5.27 -0.88 10.37
CA LEU A 120 -3.95 -1.43 10.67
C LEU A 120 -2.88 -0.94 9.68
N ALA A 121 -3.19 -0.90 8.38
CA ALA A 121 -2.28 -0.37 7.38
C ALA A 121 -2.00 1.12 7.59
N SER A 122 -3.00 1.92 7.96
CA SER A 122 -2.83 3.34 8.22
C SER A 122 -1.94 3.62 9.44
N ILE A 123 -2.13 2.86 10.52
CA ILE A 123 -1.25 2.93 11.71
C ILE A 123 0.17 2.47 11.34
N PHE A 124 0.27 1.35 10.63
CA PHE A 124 1.55 0.84 10.17
C PHE A 124 2.27 1.84 9.27
N ALA A 125 1.56 2.50 8.35
CA ALA A 125 2.12 3.50 7.44
C ALA A 125 2.73 4.69 8.21
N ILE A 126 2.10 5.15 9.29
CA ILE A 126 2.67 6.20 10.16
C ILE A 126 4.02 5.74 10.73
N LEU A 127 4.05 4.55 11.34
CA LEU A 127 5.25 4.00 11.94
C LEU A 127 6.34 3.73 10.91
N ALA A 128 5.96 3.13 9.77
CA ALA A 128 6.89 2.81 8.71
C ALA A 128 7.46 4.08 8.03
N ASN A 129 6.67 5.14 7.86
CA ASN A 129 7.19 6.42 7.39
C ASN A 129 8.16 7.02 8.39
N LEU A 130 7.81 7.05 9.69
CA LEU A 130 8.64 7.65 10.73
C LEU A 130 9.99 6.92 10.88
N TYR A 131 9.98 5.58 10.93
CA TYR A 131 11.17 4.79 11.26
C TYR A 131 11.93 4.24 10.05
N VAL A 132 11.29 4.15 8.89
CA VAL A 132 11.88 3.54 7.68
C VAL A 132 12.01 4.58 6.56
N ALA A 133 10.89 5.08 6.02
CA ALA A 133 10.93 5.90 4.81
C ALA A 133 11.71 7.21 5.01
N LEU A 134 11.36 7.99 6.03
CA LEU A 134 12.00 9.28 6.27
C LEU A 134 13.51 9.16 6.57
N PRO A 135 13.97 8.25 7.45
CA PRO A 135 15.39 8.01 7.61
C PRO A 135 16.10 7.53 6.35
N MET A 136 15.43 6.71 5.51
CA MET A 136 15.99 6.26 4.24
C MET A 136 16.11 7.42 3.24
N TYR A 137 15.12 8.30 3.12
CA TYR A 137 15.21 9.49 2.26
C TYR A 137 16.37 10.40 2.66
N VAL A 138 16.54 10.67 3.95
CA VAL A 138 17.66 11.48 4.45
C VAL A 138 19.01 10.84 4.14
N ARG A 139 19.14 9.51 4.35
CA ARG A 139 20.41 8.80 4.17
C ARG A 139 20.78 8.54 2.71
N LEU A 140 19.80 8.16 1.87
CA LEU A 140 20.05 7.77 0.47
C LEU A 140 20.10 8.97 -0.47
N TYR A 141 19.27 9.98 -0.22
CA TYR A 141 19.22 11.17 -1.08
C TYR A 141 19.93 12.38 -0.49
N GLY A 142 20.33 12.33 0.79
CA GLY A 142 20.89 13.49 1.47
C GLY A 142 19.90 14.65 1.60
N ILE A 143 18.59 14.39 1.45
CA ILE A 143 17.56 15.42 1.54
C ILE A 143 17.33 15.77 3.01
N PRO A 144 17.57 17.02 3.45
CA PRO A 144 17.26 17.42 4.80
C PRO A 144 15.79 17.22 5.13
N MET A 145 15.48 16.83 6.36
CA MET A 145 14.10 16.64 6.83
C MET A 145 13.23 17.89 6.62
N GLU A 146 13.85 19.08 6.77
CA GLU A 146 13.21 20.37 6.54
C GLU A 146 12.69 20.53 5.12
N THR A 147 13.42 20.00 4.11
CA THR A 147 12.99 20.03 2.71
C THR A 147 11.78 19.16 2.48
N ILE A 148 11.71 17.97 3.10
CA ILE A 148 10.56 17.06 3.01
C ILE A 148 9.32 17.74 3.63
N LEU A 149 9.50 18.37 4.80
CA LEU A 149 8.42 19.12 5.45
C LEU A 149 7.98 20.32 4.61
N ALA A 150 8.92 21.07 4.03
CA ALA A 150 8.59 22.19 3.15
C ALA A 150 7.76 21.77 1.92
N MET A 151 8.09 20.63 1.31
CA MET A 151 7.30 20.07 0.20
C MET A 151 5.87 19.71 0.66
N ALA A 152 5.72 19.18 1.87
CA ALA A 152 4.40 18.84 2.41
C ALA A 152 3.61 20.10 2.80
N GLN A 153 4.26 21.13 3.35
CA GLN A 153 3.66 22.43 3.67
C GLN A 153 3.14 23.16 2.44
N ALA A 154 3.87 23.05 1.31
CA ALA A 154 3.46 23.67 0.05
C ALA A 154 2.10 23.16 -0.46
N VAL A 155 1.74 21.92 -0.08
CA VAL A 155 0.49 21.26 -0.50
C VAL A 155 -0.56 21.32 0.60
N ASN A 156 -0.15 21.17 1.86
CA ASN A 156 -1.05 21.12 3.02
C ASN A 156 -0.61 22.13 4.10
N PRO A 157 -1.32 23.28 4.24
CA PRO A 157 -0.97 24.31 5.21
C PRO A 157 -1.06 23.86 6.69
N LEU A 158 -1.69 22.72 6.98
CA LEU A 158 -1.78 22.16 8.33
C LEU A 158 -0.50 21.47 8.79
N VAL A 159 0.46 21.29 7.89
CA VAL A 159 1.75 20.68 8.20
C VAL A 159 2.70 21.75 8.73
N HIS A 160 3.10 21.64 9.98
CA HIS A 160 4.05 22.55 10.64
C HIS A 160 5.30 21.80 11.14
N ASP A 161 5.13 20.53 11.47
CA ASP A 161 6.16 19.64 12.01
C ASP A 161 5.98 18.21 11.53
N MET A 162 6.87 17.33 11.97
CA MET A 162 6.83 15.91 11.62
C MET A 162 5.51 15.25 12.05
N THR A 163 5.00 15.58 13.23
CA THR A 163 3.78 14.96 13.77
C THR A 163 2.56 15.36 12.93
N SER A 164 2.45 16.65 12.59
CA SER A 164 1.39 17.14 11.71
C SER A 164 1.49 16.58 10.30
N PHE A 165 2.70 16.37 9.76
CA PHE A 165 2.90 15.69 8.47
C PHE A 165 2.34 14.26 8.50
N LEU A 166 2.68 13.48 9.54
CA LEU A 166 2.17 12.11 9.69
C LEU A 166 0.64 12.06 9.85
N LEU A 167 0.07 13.00 10.62
CA LEU A 167 -1.37 13.02 10.91
C LEU A 167 -2.21 13.63 9.79
N PHE A 168 -1.72 14.65 9.08
CA PHE A 168 -2.52 15.37 8.07
C PHE A 168 -2.18 15.02 6.63
N CYS A 169 -1.09 14.31 6.37
CA CYS A 169 -0.76 13.78 5.04
C CYS A 169 -0.78 12.26 5.02
N ILE A 170 0.07 11.58 5.82
CA ILE A 170 0.25 10.13 5.75
C ILE A 170 -1.00 9.36 6.18
N LEU A 171 -1.59 9.73 7.32
CA LEU A 171 -2.77 9.04 7.84
C LEU A 171 -3.98 9.15 6.89
N PRO A 172 -4.44 10.36 6.48
CA PRO A 172 -5.60 10.47 5.61
C PRO A 172 -5.34 9.87 4.22
N PHE A 173 -4.12 9.96 3.70
CA PHE A 173 -3.76 9.31 2.45
C PHE A 173 -4.00 7.80 2.51
N ASN A 174 -3.49 7.11 3.53
CA ASN A 174 -3.64 5.67 3.67
C ASN A 174 -5.08 5.26 4.00
N LEU A 175 -5.81 6.07 4.80
CA LEU A 175 -7.23 5.86 5.03
C LEU A 175 -8.02 5.91 3.72
N VAL A 176 -7.78 6.87 2.85
CA VAL A 176 -8.42 6.96 1.54
C VAL A 176 -7.98 5.80 0.65
N LYS A 177 -6.67 5.54 0.55
CA LYS A 177 -6.11 4.49 -0.32
C LYS A 177 -6.72 3.11 -0.04
N TYR A 178 -6.86 2.74 1.22
CA TYR A 178 -7.30 1.40 1.62
C TYR A 178 -8.80 1.31 1.98
N SER A 179 -9.56 2.40 1.90
CA SER A 179 -11.02 2.39 2.15
C SER A 179 -11.86 2.07 0.91
N ILE A 180 -11.25 2.05 -0.26
CA ILE A 180 -11.87 1.72 -1.55
C ILE A 180 -11.72 0.24 -1.83
#